data_b308ef27f79618e27d5dd33b26b17e76
#
_entry.id   b308ef27f79618e27d5dd33b26b17e76
#
_cell.length_a   1.000
_cell.length_b   1.000
_cell.length_c   1.000
_cell.angle_alpha   90.00
_cell.angle_beta   90.00
_cell.angle_gamma   90.00
#
_symmetry.space_group_name_H-M   'P 1'
#
loop_
_entity.id
_entity.type
_entity.pdbx_description
1 polymer ?
#
loop_
_entity_poly.entity_id
_entity_poly.type
_entity_poly.pdbx_seq_one_letter_code
_entity_poly.pdbx_strand_id
1 'polypeptide(L)'
;VGKRIYDVLQDLYKEFGYYVEKARSITFGGLDGMQKMANIMSEIRSTAFDCIDGTKVLAQSDFVLGKKTYADGTVENIDLPKTNAFKLHLENGDWICVRPSGTEPKLKFYVATSKTSQSAATEKAEAYLAYMENLVK
;
A
#
# COMPACT_ATOMS: atom_id res chain seq x y z
N VAL A 1 13.12 -34.62 -0.34
CA VAL A 1 11.75 -34.62 0.20
C VAL A 1 11.87 -34.39 1.70
N GLY A 2 11.26 -33.44 2.22
CA GLY A 2 11.25 -33.23 3.65
C GLY A 2 11.18 -31.81 4.08
N LYS A 3 11.39 -30.85 3.17
CA LYS A 3 11.17 -29.48 3.50
C LYS A 3 9.69 -29.16 3.36
N ARG A 4 9.13 -28.64 4.42
CA ARG A 4 7.77 -28.11 4.40
C ARG A 4 7.74 -26.78 3.65
N ILE A 5 6.58 -26.35 3.20
CA ILE A 5 6.43 -25.05 2.55
C ILE A 5 6.98 -23.92 3.42
N TYR A 6 6.75 -24.00 4.73
CA TYR A 6 7.29 -23.02 5.69
C TYR A 6 8.82 -22.97 5.66
N ASP A 7 9.49 -24.12 5.64
CA ASP A 7 10.95 -24.17 5.60
C ASP A 7 11.52 -23.59 4.31
N VAL A 8 10.85 -23.84 3.18
CA VAL A 8 11.23 -23.28 1.89
C VAL A 8 11.10 -21.75 1.93
N LEU A 9 10.01 -21.23 2.50
CA LEU A 9 9.81 -19.78 2.64
C LEU A 9 10.88 -19.15 3.51
N GLN A 10 11.26 -19.79 4.62
CA GLN A 10 12.32 -19.29 5.50
C GLN A 10 13.67 -19.25 4.78
N ASP A 11 13.99 -20.27 3.98
CA ASP A 11 15.20 -20.30 3.18
C ASP A 11 15.23 -19.15 2.17
N LEU A 12 14.11 -18.89 1.50
CA LEU A 12 13.97 -17.76 0.58
C LEU A 12 14.16 -16.42 1.28
N TYR A 13 13.58 -16.27 2.47
CA TYR A 13 13.73 -15.03 3.25
C TYR A 13 15.17 -14.78 3.66
N LYS A 14 15.93 -15.83 4.01
CA LYS A 14 17.35 -15.69 4.33
C LYS A 14 18.18 -15.26 3.14
N GLU A 15 17.82 -15.72 1.94
CA GLU A 15 18.56 -15.42 0.73
C GLU A 15 18.18 -14.05 0.16
N PHE A 16 16.87 -13.70 0.13
CA PHE A 16 16.36 -12.49 -0.50
C PHE A 16 15.82 -11.44 0.47
N GLY A 17 15.95 -11.69 1.77
CA GLY A 17 15.41 -10.83 2.81
C GLY A 17 14.02 -11.28 3.27
N TYR A 18 13.51 -10.63 4.30
CA TYR A 18 12.21 -10.93 4.87
C TYR A 18 11.14 -10.06 4.25
N TYR A 19 10.13 -10.71 3.70
CA TYR A 19 8.98 -10.06 3.09
C TYR A 19 7.80 -10.11 4.07
N VAL A 20 7.25 -8.95 4.39
CA VAL A 20 6.12 -8.83 5.33
C VAL A 20 4.99 -8.07 4.66
N GLU A 21 3.80 -8.63 4.70
CA GLU A 21 2.57 -7.95 4.29
C GLU A 21 1.70 -7.74 5.51
N LYS A 22 1.13 -6.55 5.63
CA LYS A 22 0.18 -6.21 6.69
C LYS A 22 -0.98 -5.41 6.13
N ALA A 23 -2.11 -5.49 6.82
CA ALA A 23 -3.31 -4.75 6.44
C ALA A 23 -3.91 -4.08 7.67
N ARG A 24 -4.58 -2.97 7.44
CA ARG A 24 -5.31 -2.25 8.49
C ARG A 24 -6.53 -1.57 7.88
N SER A 25 -7.60 -1.48 8.66
CA SER A 25 -8.83 -0.81 8.23
C SER A 25 -9.14 0.35 9.15
N ILE A 26 -9.65 1.44 8.57
CA ILE A 26 -10.17 2.58 9.32
C ILE A 26 -11.65 2.71 8.97
N THR A 27 -12.50 2.78 9.99
CA THR A 27 -13.93 2.96 9.83
C THR A 27 -14.31 4.41 10.10
N PHE A 28 -15.08 5.01 9.21
CA PHE A 28 -15.60 6.36 9.36
C PHE A 28 -17.02 6.28 9.90
N GLY A 29 -17.23 6.78 11.10
CA GLY A 29 -18.54 6.76 11.74
C GLY A 29 -19.46 7.88 11.25
N GLY A 30 -20.74 7.78 11.61
CA GLY A 30 -21.74 8.81 11.31
C GLY A 30 -22.47 8.57 9.99
N LEU A 31 -23.49 9.39 9.74
CA LEU A 31 -24.33 9.29 8.55
C LEU A 31 -23.57 9.63 7.26
N ASP A 32 -22.51 10.41 7.38
CA ASP A 32 -21.70 10.88 6.26
C ASP A 32 -20.40 10.12 6.08
N GLY A 33 -20.26 8.96 6.74
CA GLY A 33 -19.03 8.16 6.69
C GLY A 33 -18.60 7.77 5.28
N MET A 34 -19.56 7.37 4.43
CA MET A 34 -19.28 7.01 3.04
C MET A 34 -18.76 8.22 2.25
N GLN A 35 -19.33 9.40 2.48
CA GLN A 35 -18.89 10.63 1.82
C GLN A 35 -17.49 11.03 2.28
N LYS A 36 -17.21 10.91 3.57
CA LYS A 36 -15.86 11.18 4.11
C LYS A 36 -14.83 10.27 3.47
N MET A 37 -15.14 8.98 3.36
CA MET A 37 -14.26 8.01 2.72
C MET A 37 -14.00 8.38 1.25
N ALA A 38 -15.04 8.74 0.51
CA ALA A 38 -14.92 9.13 -0.88
C ALA A 38 -14.06 10.40 -1.04
N ASN A 39 -14.24 11.38 -0.15
CA ASN A 39 -13.44 12.61 -0.16
C ASN A 39 -11.95 12.31 0.10
N ILE A 40 -11.66 11.43 1.06
CA ILE A 40 -10.29 11.04 1.38
C ILE A 40 -9.64 10.32 0.19
N MET A 41 -10.35 9.42 -0.45
CA MET A 41 -9.85 8.74 -1.65
C MET A 41 -9.54 9.73 -2.77
N SER A 42 -10.41 10.71 -2.97
CA SER A 42 -10.20 11.76 -3.96
C SER A 42 -8.94 12.58 -3.66
N GLU A 43 -8.74 12.94 -2.40
CA GLU A 43 -7.54 13.67 -1.97
C GLU A 43 -6.27 12.85 -2.18
N ILE A 44 -6.31 11.56 -1.83
CA ILE A 44 -5.16 10.66 -2.03
C ILE A 44 -4.80 10.58 -3.51
N ARG A 45 -5.79 10.42 -4.39
CA ARG A 45 -5.56 10.34 -5.83
C ARG A 45 -4.97 11.61 -6.41
N SER A 46 -5.32 12.76 -5.87
CA SER A 46 -4.85 14.05 -6.37
C SER A 46 -3.53 14.50 -5.76
N THR A 47 -3.01 13.78 -4.76
CA THR A 47 -1.76 14.12 -4.10
C THR A 47 -0.58 13.51 -4.85
N ALA A 48 0.46 14.32 -5.11
CA ALA A 48 1.72 13.82 -5.61
C ALA A 48 2.61 13.49 -4.41
N PHE A 49 2.76 12.21 -4.11
CA PHE A 49 3.56 11.75 -2.97
C PHE A 49 5.03 11.70 -3.33
N ASP A 50 5.89 12.34 -2.54
CA ASP A 50 7.34 12.29 -2.70
C ASP A 50 7.95 11.16 -1.88
N CYS A 51 7.53 11.03 -0.64
CA CYS A 51 8.01 9.97 0.25
C CYS A 51 6.96 9.61 1.29
N ILE A 52 7.06 8.39 1.80
CA ILE A 52 6.24 7.87 2.89
C ILE A 52 7.19 7.36 3.95
N ASP A 53 7.12 7.95 5.15
CA ASP A 53 7.97 7.57 6.28
C ASP A 53 9.46 7.50 5.88
N GLY A 54 9.92 8.50 5.14
CA GLY A 54 11.31 8.58 4.69
C GLY A 54 11.68 7.69 3.50
N THR A 55 10.74 6.91 2.97
CA THR A 55 10.96 6.06 1.80
C THR A 55 10.42 6.75 0.55
N LYS A 56 11.26 6.88 -0.47
CA LYS A 56 10.89 7.58 -1.69
C LYS A 56 9.80 6.84 -2.46
N VAL A 57 8.83 7.60 -2.95
CA VAL A 57 7.77 7.08 -3.84
C VAL A 57 8.29 7.13 -5.28
N LEU A 58 8.33 5.98 -5.93
CA LEU A 58 8.81 5.86 -7.30
C LEU A 58 7.69 6.03 -8.32
N ALA A 59 6.47 5.64 -7.98
CA ALA A 59 5.33 5.71 -8.87
C ALA A 59 4.01 5.61 -8.10
N GLN A 60 2.93 6.09 -8.72
CA GLN A 60 1.57 6.02 -8.19
C GLN A 60 0.67 5.38 -9.25
N SER A 61 -0.08 4.35 -8.87
CA SER A 61 -1.02 3.67 -9.76
C SER A 61 -2.45 3.97 -9.35
N ASP A 62 -3.23 4.51 -10.28
CA ASP A 62 -4.67 4.74 -10.09
C ASP A 62 -5.42 3.72 -10.93
N PHE A 63 -6.03 2.75 -10.27
CA PHE A 63 -6.71 1.65 -10.96
C PHE A 63 -8.11 2.03 -11.48
N VAL A 64 -8.63 3.17 -11.07
CA VAL A 64 -9.87 3.71 -11.68
C VAL A 64 -9.54 4.32 -13.04
N LEU A 65 -8.46 5.10 -13.12
CA LEU A 65 -8.03 5.71 -14.36
C LEU A 65 -7.25 4.74 -15.25
N GLY A 66 -6.73 3.65 -14.68
CA GLY A 66 -5.89 2.71 -15.39
C GLY A 66 -4.54 3.30 -15.78
N LYS A 67 -3.96 4.13 -14.92
CA LYS A 67 -2.70 4.82 -15.19
C LYS A 67 -1.74 4.74 -14.02
N LYS A 68 -0.46 4.52 -14.35
CA LYS A 68 0.65 4.54 -13.40
C LYS A 68 1.52 5.74 -13.74
N THR A 69 1.66 6.65 -12.79
CA THR A 69 2.48 7.86 -12.96
C THR A 69 3.76 7.71 -12.17
N TYR A 70 4.90 7.82 -12.84
CA TYR A 70 6.22 7.74 -12.22
C TYR A 70 6.64 9.08 -11.65
N ALA A 71 7.60 9.06 -10.73
CA ALA A 71 8.10 10.27 -10.07
C ALA A 71 8.69 11.29 -11.06
N ASP A 72 9.18 10.84 -12.22
CA ASP A 72 9.71 11.71 -13.27
C ASP A 72 8.62 12.32 -14.17
N GLY A 73 7.35 12.00 -13.92
CA GLY A 73 6.23 12.49 -14.73
C GLY A 73 5.80 11.55 -15.85
N THR A 74 6.54 10.49 -16.10
CA THR A 74 6.16 9.49 -17.12
C THR A 74 4.88 8.78 -16.71
N VAL A 75 3.99 8.56 -17.68
CA VAL A 75 2.71 7.88 -17.46
C VAL A 75 2.67 6.60 -18.29
N GLU A 76 2.27 5.50 -17.64
CA GLU A 76 2.13 4.19 -18.25
C GLU A 76 0.69 3.71 -18.09
N ASN A 77 0.12 3.09 -19.12
CA ASN A 77 -1.22 2.53 -19.04
C ASN A 77 -1.19 1.20 -18.29
N ILE A 78 -2.18 0.98 -17.44
CA ILE A 78 -2.35 -0.28 -16.72
C ILE A 78 -3.40 -1.10 -17.46
N ASP A 79 -3.00 -2.27 -17.96
CA ASP A 79 -3.90 -3.16 -18.70
C ASP A 79 -4.54 -4.18 -17.75
N LEU A 80 -5.38 -3.68 -16.85
CA LEU A 80 -6.12 -4.46 -15.86
C LEU A 80 -7.54 -3.94 -15.76
N PRO A 81 -8.49 -4.78 -15.30
CA PRO A 81 -9.86 -4.31 -15.05
C PRO A 81 -9.86 -3.14 -14.06
N LYS A 82 -10.72 -2.18 -14.30
CA LYS A 82 -10.87 -1.03 -13.41
C LYS A 82 -11.34 -1.46 -12.04
N THR A 83 -10.69 -0.94 -11.00
CA THR A 83 -11.08 -1.19 -9.61
C THR A 83 -10.82 0.08 -8.81
N ASN A 84 -11.58 0.28 -7.74
CA ASN A 84 -11.41 1.43 -6.88
C ASN A 84 -10.27 1.18 -5.89
N ALA A 85 -9.05 1.36 -6.37
CA ALA A 85 -7.83 1.17 -5.59
C ALA A 85 -6.76 2.13 -6.06
N PHE A 86 -5.83 2.44 -5.17
CA PHE A 86 -4.70 3.32 -5.43
C PHE A 86 -3.47 2.70 -4.78
N LYS A 87 -2.35 2.65 -5.52
CA LYS A 87 -1.13 2.00 -5.04
C LYS A 87 0.05 2.93 -5.16
N LEU A 88 0.82 3.01 -4.10
CA LEU A 88 2.11 3.71 -4.07
C LEU A 88 3.22 2.69 -4.20
N HIS A 89 4.10 2.87 -5.18
CA HIS A 89 5.26 2.03 -5.40
C HIS A 89 6.47 2.73 -4.79
N LEU A 90 7.10 2.08 -3.82
CA LEU A 90 8.18 2.68 -3.04
C LEU A 90 9.52 2.07 -3.43
N GLU A 91 10.61 2.68 -2.95
CA GLU A 91 11.95 2.13 -3.14
C GLU A 91 12.03 0.72 -2.54
N ASN A 92 12.98 -0.07 -3.05
CA ASN A 92 13.26 -1.44 -2.58
C ASN A 92 12.11 -2.42 -2.82
N GLY A 93 11.15 -2.09 -3.70
CA GLY A 93 10.03 -2.95 -3.99
C GLY A 93 8.90 -2.90 -2.97
N ASP A 94 9.00 -2.05 -1.96
CA ASP A 94 7.92 -1.83 -1.00
C ASP A 94 6.72 -1.17 -1.68
N TRP A 95 5.52 -1.42 -1.17
CA TRP A 95 4.33 -0.78 -1.72
C TRP A 95 3.25 -0.58 -0.65
N ILE A 96 2.36 0.37 -0.93
CA ILE A 96 1.18 0.66 -0.11
C ILE A 96 -0.01 0.73 -1.04
N CYS A 97 -1.06 -0.04 -0.74
CA CYS A 97 -2.31 -0.01 -1.49
C CYS A 97 -3.43 0.50 -0.60
N VAL A 98 -4.25 1.39 -1.14
CA VAL A 98 -5.41 1.94 -0.44
C VAL A 98 -6.65 1.56 -1.23
N ARG A 99 -7.63 0.97 -0.55
CA ARG A 99 -8.85 0.50 -1.18
C ARG A 99 -10.06 0.75 -0.28
N PRO A 100 -11.08 1.47 -0.75
CA PRO A 100 -12.31 1.61 0.02
C PRO A 100 -13.14 0.33 -0.05
N SER A 101 -13.87 0.05 1.03
CA SER A 101 -14.88 -1.00 1.01
C SER A 101 -16.04 -0.55 0.10
N GLY A 102 -16.63 -1.47 -0.66
CA GLY A 102 -17.76 -1.17 -1.52
C GLY A 102 -19.09 -1.04 -0.79
N THR A 103 -19.18 -1.55 0.44
CA THR A 103 -20.44 -1.66 1.18
C THR A 103 -20.43 -0.97 2.54
N GLU A 104 -19.26 -0.64 3.06
CA GLU A 104 -19.10 -0.06 4.40
C GLU A 104 -18.22 1.18 4.35
N PRO A 105 -18.37 2.12 5.30
CA PRO A 105 -17.50 3.31 5.36
C PRO A 105 -16.12 2.95 5.95
N LYS A 106 -15.46 2.00 5.33
CA LYS A 106 -14.12 1.51 5.71
C LYS A 106 -13.12 1.77 4.61
N LEU A 107 -11.97 2.25 5.00
CA LEU A 107 -10.82 2.39 4.13
C LEU A 107 -9.77 1.36 4.54
N LYS A 108 -9.37 0.52 3.60
CA LYS A 108 -8.40 -0.55 3.85
C LYS A 108 -7.05 -0.17 3.31
N PHE A 109 -6.01 -0.36 4.13
CA PHE A 109 -4.63 -0.15 3.76
C PHE A 109 -3.90 -1.48 3.76
N TYR A 110 -3.19 -1.76 2.68
CA TYR A 110 -2.33 -2.94 2.56
C TYR A 110 -0.92 -2.44 2.32
N VAL A 111 0.03 -2.99 3.05
CA VAL A 111 1.44 -2.63 2.88
C VAL A 111 2.27 -3.89 2.71
N ALA A 112 3.36 -3.78 1.97
CA ALA A 112 4.35 -4.83 1.83
C ALA A 112 5.73 -4.22 1.90
N THR A 113 6.62 -4.87 2.61
CA THR A 113 8.00 -4.43 2.75
C THR A 113 8.94 -5.61 2.85
N SER A 114 10.16 -5.44 2.38
CA SER A 114 11.21 -6.45 2.40
C SER A 114 12.46 -5.83 3.01
N LYS A 115 13.00 -6.48 4.03
CA LYS A 115 14.21 -6.02 4.75
C LYS A 115 15.11 -7.22 5.04
N THR A 116 16.31 -6.94 5.55
CA THR A 116 17.30 -7.97 5.88
C THR A 116 16.93 -8.79 7.12
N SER A 117 16.00 -8.30 7.95
CA SER A 117 15.50 -9.05 9.11
C SER A 117 13.99 -8.95 9.18
N GLN A 118 13.35 -9.96 9.77
CA GLN A 118 11.91 -9.97 9.96
C GLN A 118 11.44 -8.82 10.87
N SER A 119 12.21 -8.53 11.90
CA SER A 119 11.92 -7.44 12.83
C SER A 119 11.91 -6.10 12.10
N ALA A 120 12.92 -5.83 11.27
CA ALA A 120 13.00 -4.58 10.51
C ALA A 120 11.86 -4.48 9.49
N ALA A 121 11.50 -5.58 8.82
CA ALA A 121 10.39 -5.62 7.88
C ALA A 121 9.06 -5.34 8.58
N THR A 122 8.83 -5.94 9.73
CA THR A 122 7.62 -5.74 10.52
C THR A 122 7.51 -4.29 11.01
N GLU A 123 8.61 -3.74 11.53
CA GLU A 123 8.63 -2.34 11.99
C GLU A 123 8.33 -1.37 10.85
N LYS A 124 8.89 -1.61 9.67
CA LYS A 124 8.66 -0.74 8.52
C LYS A 124 7.21 -0.83 8.03
N ALA A 125 6.63 -2.03 8.00
CA ALA A 125 5.23 -2.22 7.64
C ALA A 125 4.31 -1.46 8.60
N GLU A 126 4.56 -1.55 9.91
CA GLU A 126 3.79 -0.80 10.91
C GLU A 126 3.96 0.71 10.75
N ALA A 127 5.18 1.18 10.44
CA ALA A 127 5.45 2.58 10.21
C ALA A 127 4.66 3.12 9.00
N TYR A 128 4.60 2.37 7.91
CA TYR A 128 3.80 2.74 6.75
C TYR A 128 2.31 2.83 7.09
N LEU A 129 1.79 1.85 7.82
CA LEU A 129 0.39 1.86 8.23
C LEU A 129 0.09 3.05 9.14
N ALA A 130 0.95 3.34 10.11
CA ALA A 130 0.79 4.49 10.99
C ALA A 130 0.81 5.81 10.21
N TYR A 131 1.71 5.92 9.25
CA TYR A 131 1.79 7.11 8.39
C TYR A 131 0.48 7.33 7.64
N MET A 132 -0.05 6.28 7.02
CA MET A 132 -1.29 6.36 6.26
C MET A 132 -2.50 6.66 7.16
N GLU A 133 -2.55 6.09 8.36
CA GLU A 133 -3.60 6.41 9.32
C GLU A 133 -3.59 7.89 9.70
N ASN A 134 -2.41 8.43 9.97
CA ASN A 134 -2.27 9.85 10.33
C ASN A 134 -2.63 10.76 9.17
N LEU A 135 -2.36 10.33 7.95
CA LEU A 135 -2.67 11.10 6.75
C LEU A 135 -4.19 11.29 6.57
N VAL A 136 -4.98 10.29 6.94
CA VAL A 136 -6.43 10.28 6.71
C VAL A 136 -7.26 10.67 7.94
N LYS A 137 -6.62 10.90 9.07
CA LYS A 137 -7.33 11.35 10.29
C LYS A 137 -7.56 12.84 10.34
#